data_dbb3c4f166dc9af7b5124e8287dada6d
#
_entry.id   dbb3c4f166dc9af7b5124e8287dada6d
#
_cell.length_a   1.000
_cell.length_b   1.000
_cell.length_c   1.000
_cell.angle_alpha   90.00
_cell.angle_beta   90.00
_cell.angle_gamma   90.00
#
_symmetry.space_group_name_H-M   'P 1'
#
loop_
_entity.id
_entity.type
_entity.pdbx_description
1 polymer ?
#
loop_
_entity_poly.entity_id
_entity_poly.type
_entity_poly.pdbx_seq_one_letter_code
_entity_poly.pdbx_strand_id
1 'polypeptide(L)'
;MILHYGFKKPTPEIMGAWGKWFESIADKMVDQGGFHGGAREISGAGTKDLPMGMESITGYNIINAENLDEAEQLALSNPYITSIRVYEIMSK
;
A
#
# COMPACT_ATOMS: atom_id res chain seq x y z
N MET A 1 5.27 1.37 -7.34
CA MET A 1 4.88 1.52 -5.92
C MET A 1 3.43 1.13 -5.73
N ILE A 2 3.16 0.37 -4.72
CA ILE A 2 1.80 -0.01 -4.34
C ILE A 2 1.43 0.78 -3.09
N LEU A 3 0.35 1.56 -3.16
CA LEU A 3 -0.18 2.30 -2.03
C LEU A 3 -1.42 1.59 -1.49
N HIS A 4 -1.42 1.34 -0.19
CA HIS A 4 -2.52 0.65 0.49
C HIS A 4 -3.46 1.65 1.14
N TYR A 5 -4.74 1.53 0.87
CA TYR A 5 -5.79 2.40 1.41
C TYR A 5 -6.67 1.62 2.38
N GLY A 6 -7.07 2.30 3.44
CA GLY A 6 -7.99 1.76 4.41
C GLY A 6 -7.33 1.25 5.67
N PHE A 7 -8.02 1.46 6.77
CA PHE A 7 -7.60 0.99 8.09
C PHE A 7 -8.67 0.08 8.66
N LYS A 8 -8.25 -1.11 9.10
CA LYS A 8 -9.11 -2.06 9.77
C LYS A 8 -8.29 -2.78 10.82
N LYS A 9 -8.86 -3.02 11.99
CA LYS A 9 -8.18 -3.73 13.06
C LYS A 9 -7.75 -5.12 12.56
N PRO A 10 -6.45 -5.48 12.66
CA PRO A 10 -5.99 -6.77 12.18
C PRO A 10 -6.65 -7.93 12.90
N THR A 11 -6.96 -8.98 12.15
CA THR A 11 -7.38 -10.27 12.70
C THR A 11 -6.32 -11.30 12.34
N PRO A 12 -6.25 -12.46 13.04
CA PRO A 12 -5.29 -13.50 12.68
C PRO A 12 -5.43 -13.97 11.23
N GLU A 13 -6.64 -13.99 10.70
CA GLU A 13 -6.90 -14.36 9.31
C GLU A 13 -6.33 -13.36 8.32
N ILE A 14 -6.53 -12.07 8.61
CA ILE A 14 -6.00 -10.98 7.79
C ILE A 14 -4.47 -11.00 7.83
N MET A 15 -3.89 -11.15 9.02
CA MET A 15 -2.44 -11.21 9.17
C MET A 15 -1.84 -12.40 8.43
N GLY A 16 -2.51 -13.55 8.47
CA GLY A 16 -2.08 -14.73 7.73
C GLY A 16 -2.11 -14.52 6.21
N ALA A 17 -3.17 -13.88 5.70
CA ALA A 17 -3.29 -13.58 4.29
C ALA A 17 -2.21 -12.60 3.83
N TRP A 18 -1.92 -11.58 4.61
CA TRP A 18 -0.84 -10.63 4.32
C TRP A 18 0.52 -11.32 4.32
N GLY A 19 0.77 -12.21 5.28
CA GLY A 19 2.01 -12.97 5.35
C GLY A 19 2.25 -13.81 4.10
N LYS A 20 1.20 -14.48 3.62
CA LYS A 20 1.27 -15.26 2.39
C LYS A 20 1.56 -14.38 1.17
N TRP A 21 0.92 -13.22 1.11
CA TRP A 21 1.18 -12.29 0.01
C TRP A 21 2.62 -11.79 0.03
N PHE A 22 3.14 -11.41 1.20
CA PHE A 22 4.53 -10.99 1.32
C PHE A 22 5.50 -12.09 0.89
N GLU A 23 5.23 -13.34 1.26
CA GLU A 23 6.05 -14.46 0.81
C GLU A 23 6.04 -14.60 -0.71
N SER A 24 4.89 -14.39 -1.34
CA SER A 24 4.75 -14.55 -2.79
C SER A 24 5.51 -13.51 -3.59
N ILE A 25 5.79 -12.35 -3.01
CA ILE A 25 6.49 -11.25 -3.70
C ILE A 25 7.85 -10.93 -3.07
N ALA A 26 8.32 -11.76 -2.14
CA ALA A 26 9.55 -11.47 -1.38
C ALA A 26 10.76 -11.23 -2.28
N ASP A 27 10.89 -11.99 -3.35
CA ASP A 27 12.00 -11.86 -4.30
C ASP A 27 11.92 -10.61 -5.17
N LYS A 28 10.77 -9.95 -5.21
CA LYS A 28 10.55 -8.72 -5.98
C LYS A 28 10.48 -7.47 -5.11
N MET A 29 10.44 -7.64 -3.79
CA MET A 29 10.32 -6.53 -2.85
C MET A 29 11.60 -5.70 -2.79
N VAL A 30 11.47 -4.39 -2.96
CA VAL A 30 12.58 -3.44 -2.84
C VAL A 30 12.53 -2.72 -1.49
N ASP A 31 11.34 -2.22 -1.12
CA ASP A 31 11.15 -1.49 0.11
C ASP A 31 9.68 -1.54 0.51
N GLN A 32 9.41 -1.32 1.80
CA GLN A 32 8.05 -1.29 2.31
C GLN A 32 7.99 -0.47 3.58
N GLY A 33 6.81 0.03 3.89
CA GLY A 33 6.58 0.78 5.12
C GLY A 33 5.11 0.90 5.43
N GLY A 34 4.81 1.11 6.72
CA GLY A 34 3.48 1.41 7.20
C GLY A 34 3.41 2.83 7.72
N PHE A 35 2.21 3.39 7.74
CA PHE A 35 2.00 4.74 8.24
C PHE A 35 1.17 4.71 9.52
N HIS A 36 1.59 5.52 10.49
CA HIS A 36 0.81 5.76 11.70
C HIS A 36 -0.26 6.82 11.41
N GLY A 37 -1.13 7.04 12.37
CA GLY A 37 -2.00 8.21 12.37
C GLY A 37 -1.15 9.49 12.41
N GLY A 38 -1.77 10.64 12.28
CA GLY A 38 -1.06 11.92 12.30
C GLY A 38 -0.60 12.38 10.93
N ALA A 39 -1.36 12.06 9.91
CA ALA A 39 -1.12 12.54 8.56
C ALA A 39 -1.75 13.93 8.35
N ARG A 40 -1.18 14.69 7.45
CA ARG A 40 -1.68 16.02 7.09
C ARG A 40 -1.65 16.22 5.58
N GLU A 41 -2.63 16.96 5.10
CA GLU A 41 -2.63 17.41 3.71
C GLU A 41 -2.28 18.89 3.66
N ILE A 42 -1.36 19.25 2.80
CA ILE A 42 -0.96 20.64 2.56
C ILE A 42 -1.32 20.96 1.11
N SER A 43 -2.08 22.01 0.93
CA SER A 43 -2.52 22.43 -0.41
C SER A 43 -2.59 23.96 -0.48
N GLY A 44 -2.98 24.50 -1.64
CA GLY A 44 -3.20 25.93 -1.78
C GLY A 44 -4.26 26.51 -0.85
N ALA A 45 -5.16 25.66 -0.35
CA ALA A 45 -6.20 26.05 0.63
C ALA A 45 -5.70 26.01 2.07
N GLY A 46 -4.48 25.52 2.33
CA GLY A 46 -3.89 25.44 3.67
C GLY A 46 -3.57 24.01 4.08
N THR A 47 -3.47 23.81 5.36
CA THR A 47 -3.11 22.52 5.95
C THR A 47 -4.32 21.94 6.72
N LYS A 48 -4.58 20.64 6.56
CA LYS A 48 -5.61 19.96 7.34
C LYS A 48 -5.10 18.61 7.84
N ASP A 49 -5.58 18.21 9.00
CA ASP A 49 -5.29 16.89 9.55
C ASP A 49 -6.09 15.83 8.81
N LEU A 50 -5.44 14.68 8.58
CA LEU A 50 -6.08 13.53 7.94
C LEU A 50 -6.33 12.46 8.99
N PRO A 51 -7.61 12.19 9.34
CA PRO A 51 -7.91 11.13 10.28
C PRO A 51 -7.67 9.75 9.68
N MET A 52 -7.36 8.77 10.52
CA MET A 52 -7.24 7.39 10.10
C MET A 52 -8.61 6.80 9.80
N GLY A 53 -8.80 6.27 8.60
CA GLY A 53 -10.08 5.71 8.18
C GLY A 53 -9.94 4.85 6.94
N MET A 54 -11.09 4.53 6.34
CA MET A 54 -11.13 3.60 5.19
C MET A 54 -10.51 4.17 3.92
N GLU A 55 -10.32 5.47 3.84
CA GLU A 55 -9.70 6.13 2.69
C GLU A 55 -8.26 6.58 2.96
N SER A 56 -7.75 6.32 4.15
CA SER A 56 -6.38 6.71 4.51
C SER A 56 -5.37 5.84 3.80
N ILE A 57 -4.22 6.42 3.44
CA ILE A 57 -3.09 5.65 2.98
C ILE A 57 -2.42 5.08 4.22
N THR A 58 -2.34 3.76 4.31
CA THR A 58 -1.84 3.07 5.51
C THR A 58 -0.49 2.41 5.32
N GLY A 59 -0.01 2.32 4.10
CA GLY A 59 1.29 1.72 3.85
C GLY A 59 1.66 1.74 2.38
N TYR A 60 2.88 1.30 2.10
CA TYR A 60 3.38 1.21 0.73
C TYR A 60 4.31 0.01 0.56
N ASN A 61 4.40 -0.47 -0.67
CA ASN A 61 5.39 -1.45 -1.09
C ASN A 61 6.02 -0.99 -2.40
N ILE A 62 7.33 -1.10 -2.49
CA ILE A 62 8.04 -0.87 -3.73
C ILE A 62 8.52 -2.22 -4.23
N ILE A 63 8.10 -2.60 -5.42
CA ILE A 63 8.44 -3.89 -6.01
C ILE A 63 9.08 -3.71 -7.38
N ASN A 64 9.89 -4.68 -7.78
CA ASN A 64 10.42 -4.77 -9.13
C ASN A 64 9.42 -5.50 -10.02
N ALA A 65 9.04 -4.89 -11.12
CA ALA A 65 8.19 -5.49 -12.14
C ALA A 65 8.66 -5.02 -13.53
N GLU A 66 8.47 -5.85 -14.53
CA GLU A 66 8.91 -5.51 -15.89
C GLU A 66 8.07 -4.38 -16.51
N ASN A 67 6.79 -4.31 -16.11
CA ASN A 67 5.86 -3.31 -16.61
C ASN A 67 4.69 -3.18 -15.64
N LEU A 68 3.79 -2.24 -15.94
CA LEU A 68 2.64 -1.99 -15.09
C LEU A 68 1.68 -3.19 -15.04
N ASP A 69 1.53 -3.92 -16.14
CA ASP A 69 0.68 -5.10 -16.19
C ASP A 69 1.16 -6.19 -15.23
N GLU A 70 2.46 -6.43 -15.15
CA GLU A 70 3.02 -7.38 -14.19
C GLU A 70 2.81 -6.90 -12.76
N ALA A 71 3.03 -5.61 -12.49
CA ALA A 71 2.79 -5.02 -11.18
C ALA A 71 1.32 -5.18 -10.76
N GLU A 72 0.40 -4.98 -11.69
CA GLU A 72 -1.04 -5.18 -11.43
C GLU A 72 -1.32 -6.63 -11.05
N GLN A 73 -0.77 -7.60 -11.75
CA GLN A 73 -0.98 -9.02 -11.45
C GLN A 73 -0.46 -9.37 -10.05
N LEU A 74 0.70 -8.84 -9.67
CA LEU A 74 1.24 -9.07 -8.34
C LEU A 74 0.37 -8.41 -7.26
N ALA A 75 -0.17 -7.24 -7.55
CA ALA A 75 -1.01 -6.51 -6.62
C ALA A 75 -2.40 -7.13 -6.45
N LEU A 76 -2.94 -7.75 -7.49
CA LEU A 76 -4.29 -8.36 -7.45
C LEU A 76 -4.43 -9.43 -6.38
N SER A 77 -3.35 -10.11 -6.02
CA SER A 77 -3.37 -11.14 -4.98
C SER A 77 -3.28 -10.55 -3.56
N ASN A 78 -3.11 -9.23 -3.42
CA ASN A 78 -3.03 -8.59 -2.12
C ASN A 78 -4.39 -8.58 -1.42
N PRO A 79 -4.45 -8.93 -0.13
CA PRO A 79 -5.71 -8.90 0.64
C PRO A 79 -6.03 -7.46 1.10
N TYR A 80 -6.28 -6.57 0.14
CA TYR A 80 -6.52 -5.16 0.44
C TYR A 80 -7.83 -4.95 1.22
N ILE A 81 -7.87 -3.86 2.00
CA ILE A 81 -9.03 -3.52 2.84
C ILE A 81 -10.06 -2.73 2.03
N THR A 82 -9.69 -1.54 1.57
CA THR A 82 -10.55 -0.70 0.73
C THR A 82 -10.15 -0.80 -0.73
N SER A 83 -8.91 -0.47 -1.00
CA SER A 83 -8.34 -0.49 -2.34
C SER A 83 -6.83 -0.39 -2.24
N ILE A 84 -6.17 -0.67 -3.35
CA ILE A 84 -4.75 -0.39 -3.51
C ILE A 84 -4.57 0.35 -4.83
N ARG A 85 -3.54 1.19 -4.89
CA ARG A 85 -3.16 1.88 -6.12
C ARG A 85 -1.75 1.50 -6.50
N VAL A 86 -1.53 1.30 -7.77
CA VAL A 86 -0.21 0.93 -8.29
C VAL A 86 0.32 2.07 -9.14
N TYR A 87 1.48 2.57 -8.78
CA TYR A 87 2.15 3.65 -9.52
C TYR A 87 3.48 3.16 -10.04
N GLU A 88 3.77 3.51 -11.28
CA GLU A 88 5.08 3.29 -11.84
C GLU A 88 6.03 4.39 -11.36
N ILE A 89 7.18 3.97 -10.80
CA ILE A 89 8.16 4.92 -10.30
C ILE A 89 9.11 5.28 -11.44
N MET A 90 9.30 6.59 -11.63
CA MET A 90 10.23 7.07 -12.63
C MET A 90 11.67 6.70 -12.27
N SER A 91 12.38 6.13 -13.22
CA SER A 91 13.81 5.89 -13.09
C SER A 91 14.57 7.20 -13.24
N LYS A 92 15.63 7.32 -12.50
CA LYS A 92 16.54 8.46 -12.67
C LYS A 92 17.59 8.16 -13.72
#